data_0a39efa4c6a3923c9f6f08c5b9c17547
#
_entry.id   0a39efa4c6a3923c9f6f08c5b9c17547
#
_cell.length_a   1.000
_cell.length_b   1.000
_cell.length_c   1.000
_cell.angle_alpha   90.00
_cell.angle_beta   90.00
_cell.angle_gamma   90.00
#
_symmetry.space_group_name_H-M   'P 1'
#
loop_
_entity.id
_entity.type
_entity.pdbx_description
1 polymer ?
#
loop_
_entity_poly.entity_id
_entity_poly.type
_entity_poly.pdbx_seq_one_letter_code
_entity_poly.pdbx_strand_id
1 'polypeptide(L)'
;MRSFSVLSKVIFIAGYLLISQVSSAAVWESGNNYWNGNWEIKYQNWVAKNWKPDFFMSPVKPEYNRIPHDCADAIYLMRATFAYENKLPFKIHYLNKKDKYIENSMTNWDKLPQEKRFRAFAQFMNDRVGTRSFAKDSFPIALAQIKAGDLYTEPGTHSYAMTGITDTGVTAIMSSTTPSSPKNMIQLYSYPFFIPHDPVGMSDGYRRFKWPRNIDKPMQQQPGFSNEQYQIAQKVGLNYVPFTDEIAKRLRRREEPLEEKTMRLMHSLCSFAKERVNYVNDGLAKLKTIQAGGRSCMNAAEYDYFSTPSRDKRLHRFFVEVSKIAYSGGQLTEDEVNAQVLARSIFHPDLPSELLKELDTFCGLAIYPNDSVKHINLRQLWESLNSGKVLSDPHAPFDNRWGLTDQKFAGSCKTY
;
A
#
# COMPACT_ATOMS: atom_id res chain seq x y z
N MET A 1 52.00 64.98 56.33
CA MET A 1 52.28 63.54 56.31
C MET A 1 51.13 62.85 55.56
N ARG A 2 51.45 62.38 54.37
CA ARG A 2 50.42 61.83 53.49
C ARG A 2 50.38 60.32 53.59
N SER A 3 49.19 59.78 53.90
CA SER A 3 48.88 58.33 53.95
C SER A 3 48.46 57.90 52.55
N PHE A 4 49.13 56.90 51.98
CA PHE A 4 48.72 56.26 50.71
C PHE A 4 47.93 55.01 51.03
N SER A 5 46.66 54.98 50.65
CA SER A 5 45.78 53.80 50.67
C SER A 5 45.93 53.06 49.33
N VAL A 6 46.35 51.79 49.38
CA VAL A 6 46.46 50.91 48.25
C VAL A 6 45.12 50.12 48.16
N LEU A 7 44.31 50.41 47.16
CA LEU A 7 43.10 49.68 46.84
C LEU A 7 43.43 48.46 45.98
N SER A 8 43.38 47.28 46.53
CA SER A 8 43.56 46.01 45.80
C SER A 8 42.26 45.67 45.07
N LYS A 9 42.27 45.75 43.72
CA LYS A 9 41.15 45.27 42.88
C LYS A 9 41.27 43.77 42.69
N VAL A 10 40.42 43.01 43.33
CA VAL A 10 40.23 41.59 43.08
C VAL A 10 39.30 41.46 41.84
N ILE A 11 39.83 41.03 40.71
CA ILE A 11 39.05 40.72 39.51
C ILE A 11 38.55 39.28 39.65
N PHE A 12 37.24 39.09 39.93
CA PHE A 12 36.55 37.78 39.80
C PHE A 12 36.32 37.50 38.32
N ILE A 13 37.10 36.61 37.73
CA ILE A 13 36.82 36.05 36.41
C ILE A 13 35.86 34.88 36.66
N ALA A 14 34.54 35.13 36.53
CA ALA A 14 33.53 34.07 36.44
C ALA A 14 33.63 33.40 35.08
N GLY A 15 34.41 32.32 35.03
CA GLY A 15 34.43 31.45 33.83
C GLY A 15 33.06 30.75 33.69
N TYR A 16 32.21 31.24 32.81
CA TYR A 16 31.06 30.51 32.33
C TYR A 16 31.56 29.30 31.52
N LEU A 17 31.66 28.15 32.14
CA LEU A 17 31.73 26.88 31.45
C LEU A 17 30.35 26.67 30.77
N LEU A 18 30.26 27.09 29.52
CA LEU A 18 29.24 26.64 28.59
C LEU A 18 29.45 25.13 28.40
N ILE A 19 28.89 24.32 29.29
CA ILE A 19 28.68 22.90 29.03
C ILE A 19 27.64 22.90 27.91
N SER A 20 28.11 22.86 26.66
CA SER A 20 27.25 22.46 25.55
C SER A 20 26.78 21.04 25.87
N GLN A 21 25.60 20.92 26.47
CA GLN A 21 24.89 19.65 26.47
C GLN A 21 24.77 19.28 24.99
N VAL A 22 25.54 18.32 24.55
CA VAL A 22 25.30 17.63 23.30
C VAL A 22 23.98 16.89 23.53
N SER A 23 22.90 17.61 23.32
CA SER A 23 21.57 17.03 23.32
C SER A 23 21.57 15.99 22.21
N SER A 24 21.57 14.73 22.59
CA SER A 24 21.35 13.63 21.64
C SER A 24 20.01 13.87 20.97
N ALA A 25 20.08 14.24 19.69
CA ALA A 25 18.92 14.77 19.02
C ALA A 25 18.11 13.61 18.39
N ALA A 26 16.90 13.42 18.87
CA ALA A 26 15.91 12.51 18.30
C ALA A 26 15.67 12.76 16.81
N VAL A 27 15.04 11.81 16.14
CA VAL A 27 14.56 12.02 14.76
C VAL A 27 13.62 13.23 14.73
N TRP A 28 12.68 13.28 15.68
CA TRP A 28 11.90 14.48 16.02
C TRP A 28 11.46 14.45 17.47
N GLU A 29 11.33 15.63 18.05
CA GLU A 29 10.84 15.78 19.41
C GLU A 29 9.31 15.81 19.42
N SER A 30 8.70 14.99 20.27
CA SER A 30 7.24 14.99 20.49
C SER A 30 6.79 15.91 21.64
N GLY A 31 7.72 16.34 22.47
CA GLY A 31 7.39 17.15 23.64
C GLY A 31 6.36 16.48 24.53
N ASN A 32 5.33 17.25 24.93
CA ASN A 32 4.20 16.76 25.72
C ASN A 32 3.03 16.23 24.88
N ASN A 33 3.16 16.16 23.55
CA ASN A 33 2.12 15.65 22.67
C ASN A 33 1.94 14.14 22.88
N TYR A 34 0.70 13.68 22.80
CA TYR A 34 0.36 12.26 22.87
C TYR A 34 -0.87 11.95 22.01
N TRP A 35 -0.93 10.74 21.48
CA TRP A 35 -2.07 10.26 20.72
C TRP A 35 -3.31 10.10 21.62
N ASN A 36 -4.43 10.62 21.11
CA ASN A 36 -5.76 10.50 21.69
C ASN A 36 -6.81 10.51 20.56
N GLY A 37 -8.09 10.43 20.91
CA GLY A 37 -9.17 10.41 19.94
C GLY A 37 -9.19 11.62 18.99
N ASN A 38 -8.88 12.81 19.48
CA ASN A 38 -8.84 14.02 18.65
C ASN A 38 -7.68 13.97 17.62
N TRP A 39 -6.53 13.48 18.04
CA TRP A 39 -5.41 13.30 17.12
C TRP A 39 -5.65 12.17 16.11
N GLU A 40 -6.36 11.11 16.51
CA GLU A 40 -6.77 10.06 15.58
C GLU A 40 -7.73 10.60 14.51
N ILE A 41 -8.71 11.44 14.87
CA ILE A 41 -9.60 12.11 13.92
C ILE A 41 -8.83 13.04 12.98
N LYS A 42 -7.87 13.82 13.51
CA LYS A 42 -7.01 14.68 12.67
C LYS A 42 -6.18 13.84 11.69
N TYR A 43 -5.65 12.71 12.13
CA TYR A 43 -4.93 11.77 11.28
C TYR A 43 -5.82 11.21 10.16
N GLN A 44 -7.01 10.76 10.50
CA GLN A 44 -7.99 10.26 9.53
C GLN A 44 -8.31 11.30 8.45
N ASN A 45 -8.57 12.54 8.86
CA ASN A 45 -8.82 13.65 7.94
C ASN A 45 -7.59 14.00 7.09
N TRP A 46 -6.40 13.96 7.68
CA TRP A 46 -5.15 14.20 6.95
C TRP A 46 -4.91 13.13 5.89
N VAL A 47 -5.13 11.85 6.20
CA VAL A 47 -5.01 10.76 5.25
C VAL A 47 -5.99 10.94 4.10
N ALA A 48 -7.27 11.15 4.37
CA ALA A 48 -8.29 11.34 3.34
C ALA A 48 -7.94 12.49 2.38
N LYS A 49 -7.33 13.56 2.89
CA LYS A 49 -7.00 14.76 2.11
C LYS A 49 -5.66 14.66 1.39
N ASN A 50 -4.62 14.16 2.06
CA ASN A 50 -3.24 14.34 1.64
C ASN A 50 -2.56 13.06 1.13
N TRP A 51 -3.04 11.86 1.53
CA TRP A 51 -2.44 10.61 1.12
C TRP A 51 -2.88 10.26 -0.31
N LYS A 52 -2.09 10.72 -1.29
CA LYS A 52 -2.39 10.59 -2.73
C LYS A 52 -1.41 9.63 -3.40
N PRO A 53 -1.74 9.09 -4.60
CA PRO A 53 -0.86 8.18 -5.31
C PRO A 53 0.58 8.69 -5.49
N ASP A 54 0.74 9.97 -5.75
CA ASP A 54 2.02 10.64 -6.00
C ASP A 54 2.72 11.18 -4.75
N PHE A 55 2.24 10.87 -3.55
CA PHE A 55 2.75 11.45 -2.30
C PHE A 55 4.29 11.39 -2.18
N PHE A 56 4.88 10.25 -2.53
CA PHE A 56 6.34 10.05 -2.50
C PHE A 56 7.05 10.47 -3.81
N MET A 57 6.33 10.89 -4.81
CA MET A 57 6.91 11.35 -6.08
C MET A 57 6.76 12.86 -6.29
N SER A 58 6.02 13.52 -5.41
CA SER A 58 5.83 14.97 -5.42
C SER A 58 7.10 15.71 -4.97
N PRO A 59 7.62 16.65 -5.73
CA PRO A 59 8.79 17.46 -5.34
C PRO A 59 8.45 18.53 -4.29
N VAL A 60 7.17 18.75 -3.99
CA VAL A 60 6.71 19.80 -3.06
C VAL A 60 7.18 19.57 -1.63
N LYS A 61 7.37 18.30 -1.25
CA LYS A 61 7.88 17.91 0.07
C LYS A 61 9.18 17.10 -0.11
N PRO A 62 10.33 17.77 -0.23
CA PRO A 62 11.59 17.12 -0.55
C PRO A 62 12.03 16.09 0.49
N GLU A 63 11.62 16.23 1.76
CA GLU A 63 11.89 15.27 2.83
C GLU A 63 11.26 13.90 2.58
N TYR A 64 10.15 13.82 1.82
CA TYR A 64 9.45 12.57 1.48
C TYR A 64 9.70 12.13 0.05
N ASN A 65 10.12 13.05 -0.83
CA ASN A 65 10.28 12.78 -2.24
C ASN A 65 11.22 11.59 -2.49
N ARG A 66 10.75 10.63 -3.28
CA ARG A 66 11.49 9.42 -3.67
C ARG A 66 11.95 8.54 -2.50
N ILE A 67 11.22 8.50 -1.38
CA ILE A 67 11.42 7.45 -0.37
C ILE A 67 10.99 6.12 -0.98
N PRO A 68 11.88 5.10 -1.03
CA PRO A 68 11.51 3.76 -1.49
C PRO A 68 10.49 3.15 -0.54
N HIS A 69 9.50 2.46 -1.09
CA HIS A 69 8.47 1.81 -0.29
C HIS A 69 7.82 0.62 -1.01
N ASP A 70 7.38 -0.36 -0.24
CA ASP A 70 6.46 -1.41 -0.64
C ASP A 70 5.08 -1.26 0.06
N CYS A 71 4.27 -2.33 0.07
CA CYS A 71 2.91 -2.27 0.63
C CYS A 71 2.88 -1.99 2.13
N ALA A 72 3.75 -2.60 2.92
CA ALA A 72 3.82 -2.37 4.36
C ALA A 72 4.49 -1.03 4.66
N ASP A 73 5.58 -0.74 3.96
CA ASP A 73 6.35 0.49 4.10
C ASP A 73 5.46 1.72 3.95
N ALA A 74 4.66 1.76 2.87
CA ALA A 74 3.77 2.88 2.59
C ALA A 74 2.79 3.17 3.75
N ILE A 75 2.26 2.13 4.39
CA ILE A 75 1.32 2.27 5.50
C ILE A 75 2.01 2.77 6.76
N TYR A 76 3.19 2.23 7.09
CA TYR A 76 3.98 2.73 8.22
C TYR A 76 4.46 4.16 7.99
N LEU A 77 4.89 4.48 6.77
CA LEU A 77 5.27 5.84 6.38
C LEU A 77 4.11 6.83 6.48
N MET A 78 2.90 6.42 6.13
CA MET A 78 1.69 7.24 6.31
C MET A 78 1.52 7.66 7.77
N ARG A 79 1.62 6.72 8.70
CA ARG A 79 1.51 7.00 10.15
C ARG A 79 2.69 7.81 10.67
N ALA A 80 3.91 7.47 10.27
CA ALA A 80 5.14 8.15 10.69
C ALA A 80 5.19 9.60 10.18
N THR A 81 4.80 9.84 8.93
CA THR A 81 4.77 11.18 8.33
C THR A 81 3.82 12.11 9.08
N PHE A 82 2.60 11.66 9.36
CA PHE A 82 1.67 12.47 10.15
C PHE A 82 2.19 12.73 11.57
N ALA A 83 2.80 11.73 12.19
CA ALA A 83 3.39 11.89 13.52
C ALA A 83 4.55 12.90 13.50
N TYR A 84 5.41 12.85 12.49
CA TYR A 84 6.50 13.80 12.29
C TYR A 84 6.00 15.23 12.09
N GLU A 85 5.08 15.45 11.14
CA GLU A 85 4.50 16.77 10.84
C GLU A 85 3.83 17.43 12.05
N ASN A 86 3.25 16.61 12.94
CA ASN A 86 2.50 17.09 14.12
C ASN A 86 3.24 16.91 15.45
N LYS A 87 4.52 16.56 15.41
CA LYS A 87 5.34 16.32 16.60
C LYS A 87 4.66 15.36 17.59
N LEU A 88 4.09 14.28 17.08
CA LEU A 88 3.48 13.22 17.88
C LEU A 88 4.49 12.11 18.12
N PRO A 89 4.40 11.37 19.24
CA PRO A 89 5.23 10.19 19.43
C PRO A 89 4.89 9.12 18.39
N PHE A 90 5.93 8.40 17.95
CA PHE A 90 5.82 7.26 17.03
C PHE A 90 6.59 6.09 17.64
N LYS A 91 5.97 4.91 17.70
CA LYS A 91 6.59 3.69 18.22
C LYS A 91 5.93 2.48 17.61
N ILE A 92 6.73 1.57 17.06
CA ILE A 92 6.33 0.30 16.48
C ILE A 92 7.35 -0.79 16.81
N HIS A 93 6.98 -2.06 16.62
CA HIS A 93 7.89 -3.18 16.83
C HIS A 93 8.78 -3.45 15.63
N TYR A 94 9.99 -3.97 15.88
CA TYR A 94 10.75 -4.66 14.84
C TYR A 94 10.04 -5.94 14.41
N LEU A 95 10.06 -6.26 13.12
CA LEU A 95 9.48 -7.50 12.60
C LEU A 95 10.05 -8.75 13.29
N ASN A 96 11.37 -8.85 13.36
CA ASN A 96 12.08 -10.07 13.78
C ASN A 96 12.81 -9.93 15.12
N LYS A 97 12.50 -8.92 15.92
CA LYS A 97 13.13 -8.74 17.25
C LYS A 97 12.07 -8.57 18.32
N LYS A 98 12.20 -9.38 19.38
CA LYS A 98 11.36 -9.27 20.54
C LYS A 98 11.79 -8.05 21.37
N ASP A 99 10.83 -7.33 21.92
CA ASP A 99 11.04 -6.21 22.87
C ASP A 99 11.98 -5.09 22.33
N LYS A 100 12.03 -4.91 21.01
CA LYS A 100 12.72 -3.80 20.34
C LYS A 100 11.75 -2.96 19.53
N TYR A 101 11.95 -1.64 19.62
CA TYR A 101 11.07 -0.67 19.00
C TYR A 101 11.82 0.23 18.01
N ILE A 102 11.11 0.63 16.98
CA ILE A 102 11.48 1.72 16.10
C ILE A 102 10.66 2.91 16.53
N GLU A 103 11.30 3.99 16.98
CA GLU A 103 10.61 5.12 17.58
C GLU A 103 11.29 6.46 17.24
N ASN A 104 10.50 7.53 17.33
CA ASN A 104 10.97 8.89 16.98
C ASN A 104 12.10 9.40 17.88
N SER A 105 12.26 8.86 19.07
CA SER A 105 13.32 9.21 20.03
C SER A 105 14.70 8.64 19.67
N MET A 106 14.80 7.79 18.65
CA MET A 106 16.08 7.20 18.21
C MET A 106 17.09 8.29 17.83
N THR A 107 18.34 8.08 18.26
CA THR A 107 19.45 9.04 18.09
C THR A 107 20.47 8.60 17.05
N ASN A 108 20.17 7.55 16.31
CA ASN A 108 21.08 6.99 15.29
C ASN A 108 21.53 8.02 14.23
N TRP A 109 20.80 9.10 14.08
CA TRP A 109 21.01 10.12 13.04
C TRP A 109 21.22 11.52 13.63
N ASP A 110 21.61 11.63 14.90
CA ASP A 110 21.87 12.92 15.57
C ASP A 110 22.91 13.79 14.88
N LYS A 111 23.88 13.17 14.18
CA LYS A 111 24.87 13.85 13.37
C LYS A 111 24.35 14.38 12.02
N LEU A 112 23.17 13.95 11.57
CA LEU A 112 22.56 14.45 10.35
C LEU A 112 21.84 15.78 10.61
N PRO A 113 21.79 16.68 9.62
CA PRO A 113 20.89 17.82 9.64
C PRO A 113 19.45 17.37 9.86
N GLN A 114 18.65 18.16 10.57
CA GLN A 114 17.29 17.80 10.99
C GLN A 114 16.40 17.35 9.82
N GLU A 115 16.49 18.03 8.69
CA GLU A 115 15.72 17.74 7.46
C GLU A 115 16.07 16.39 6.82
N LYS A 116 17.22 15.81 7.14
CA LYS A 116 17.67 14.49 6.62
C LYS A 116 17.35 13.34 7.57
N ARG A 117 17.08 13.62 8.85
CA ARG A 117 16.85 12.60 9.88
C ARG A 117 15.61 11.76 9.59
N PHE A 118 14.49 12.41 9.24
CA PHE A 118 13.24 11.69 8.93
C PHE A 118 13.44 10.71 7.77
N ARG A 119 14.12 11.13 6.70
CA ARG A 119 14.39 10.25 5.56
C ARG A 119 15.24 9.04 5.94
N ALA A 120 16.30 9.25 6.72
CA ALA A 120 17.15 8.15 7.19
C ALA A 120 16.40 7.20 8.14
N PHE A 121 15.55 7.74 9.01
CA PHE A 121 14.65 6.97 9.86
C PHE A 121 13.64 6.16 9.04
N ALA A 122 13.03 6.76 8.02
CA ALA A 122 12.06 6.11 7.14
C ALA A 122 12.69 4.90 6.43
N GLN A 123 13.87 5.06 5.85
CA GLN A 123 14.59 3.95 5.23
C GLN A 123 14.93 2.84 6.23
N PHE A 124 15.43 3.23 7.41
CA PHE A 124 15.72 2.28 8.49
C PHE A 124 14.49 1.50 8.94
N MET A 125 13.33 2.16 9.02
CA MET A 125 12.05 1.55 9.36
C MET A 125 11.62 0.55 8.29
N ASN A 126 11.63 0.95 7.02
CA ASN A 126 11.22 0.13 5.89
C ASN A 126 11.99 -1.20 5.82
N ASP A 127 13.30 -1.18 6.07
CA ASP A 127 14.13 -2.40 6.13
C ASP A 127 13.73 -3.37 7.28
N ARG A 128 12.86 -2.97 8.20
CA ARG A 128 12.61 -3.66 9.49
C ARG A 128 11.15 -3.92 9.80
N VAL A 129 10.26 -3.50 8.94
CA VAL A 129 8.82 -3.76 9.00
C VAL A 129 8.38 -4.67 7.86
N GLY A 130 7.15 -5.11 7.91
CA GLY A 130 6.52 -5.91 6.86
C GLY A 130 5.06 -6.17 7.22
N THR A 131 4.31 -6.82 6.34
CA THR A 131 2.88 -7.08 6.57
C THR A 131 2.61 -7.86 7.85
N ARG A 132 3.55 -8.72 8.30
CA ARG A 132 3.44 -9.45 9.58
C ARG A 132 3.61 -8.57 10.81
N SER A 133 4.25 -7.41 10.70
CA SER A 133 4.43 -6.46 11.81
C SER A 133 3.11 -5.89 12.28
N PHE A 134 2.12 -5.72 11.38
CA PHE A 134 0.82 -5.16 11.74
C PHE A 134 0.06 -5.95 12.80
N ALA A 135 0.31 -7.26 12.92
CA ALA A 135 -0.29 -8.07 13.98
C ALA A 135 0.06 -7.55 15.39
N LYS A 136 1.27 -6.99 15.56
CA LYS A 136 1.73 -6.42 16.83
C LYS A 136 1.36 -4.94 16.98
N ASP A 137 1.48 -4.17 15.90
CA ASP A 137 1.40 -2.71 15.91
C ASP A 137 -0.02 -2.17 15.70
N SER A 138 -0.97 -3.05 15.43
CA SER A 138 -2.37 -2.69 15.20
C SER A 138 -3.32 -3.69 15.86
N PHE A 139 -4.61 -3.38 15.80
CA PHE A 139 -5.67 -4.22 16.36
C PHE A 139 -6.89 -4.23 15.44
N PRO A 140 -7.67 -5.32 15.42
CA PRO A 140 -8.89 -5.42 14.64
C PRO A 140 -9.97 -4.43 15.11
N ILE A 141 -10.74 -3.92 14.16
CA ILE A 141 -11.85 -2.98 14.40
C ILE A 141 -13.17 -3.54 13.85
N ALA A 142 -14.29 -3.01 14.33
CA ALA A 142 -15.60 -3.29 13.76
C ALA A 142 -15.70 -2.70 12.33
N LEU A 143 -16.41 -3.40 11.43
CA LEU A 143 -16.56 -2.98 10.03
C LEU A 143 -17.19 -1.59 9.90
N ALA A 144 -18.17 -1.27 10.75
CA ALA A 144 -18.79 0.07 10.77
C ALA A 144 -17.84 1.20 11.23
N GLN A 145 -16.69 0.86 11.79
CA GLN A 145 -15.70 1.83 12.30
C GLN A 145 -14.54 2.08 11.35
N ILE A 146 -14.51 1.44 10.19
CA ILE A 146 -13.47 1.66 9.18
C ILE A 146 -13.44 3.14 8.78
N LYS A 147 -12.24 3.74 8.76
CA LYS A 147 -11.99 5.14 8.40
C LYS A 147 -10.72 5.25 7.56
N ALA A 148 -10.53 6.39 6.92
CA ALA A 148 -9.23 6.77 6.39
C ALA A 148 -8.16 6.70 7.50
N GLY A 149 -6.95 6.22 7.17
CA GLY A 149 -5.88 5.99 8.14
C GLY A 149 -5.88 4.61 8.79
N ASP A 150 -6.96 3.85 8.68
CA ASP A 150 -6.95 2.43 9.01
C ASP A 150 -6.23 1.64 7.92
N LEU A 151 -6.00 0.37 8.15
CA LEU A 151 -5.33 -0.52 7.21
C LEU A 151 -6.08 -1.85 7.08
N TYR A 152 -5.83 -2.53 5.99
CA TYR A 152 -6.14 -3.95 5.83
C TYR A 152 -4.84 -4.72 5.62
N THR A 153 -4.69 -5.85 6.27
CA THR A 153 -3.51 -6.71 6.06
C THR A 153 -3.88 -8.19 5.94
N GLU A 154 -3.14 -8.88 5.09
CA GLU A 154 -2.97 -10.32 5.08
C GLU A 154 -1.49 -10.60 5.32
N PRO A 155 -1.11 -11.06 6.53
CA PRO A 155 0.28 -11.22 6.94
C PRO A 155 1.08 -12.14 6.00
N GLY A 156 2.20 -11.64 5.50
CA GLY A 156 3.06 -12.37 4.56
C GLY A 156 2.63 -12.28 3.10
N THR A 157 1.49 -11.63 2.81
CA THR A 157 0.96 -11.51 1.45
C THR A 157 0.88 -10.05 1.00
N HIS A 158 -0.01 -9.26 1.61
CA HIS A 158 -0.23 -7.88 1.18
C HIS A 158 -0.90 -7.02 2.27
N SER A 159 -0.85 -5.69 2.07
CA SER A 159 -1.59 -4.74 2.90
C SER A 159 -2.04 -3.51 2.11
N TYR A 160 -3.13 -2.89 2.55
CA TYR A 160 -3.74 -1.70 1.96
C TYR A 160 -3.95 -0.63 3.03
N ALA A 161 -3.66 0.62 2.69
CA ALA A 161 -4.11 1.76 3.49
C ALA A 161 -5.55 2.11 3.11
N MET A 162 -6.40 2.38 4.09
CA MET A 162 -7.72 2.96 3.86
C MET A 162 -7.56 4.47 3.68
N THR A 163 -8.03 5.02 2.56
CA THR A 163 -7.95 6.46 2.27
C THR A 163 -9.30 7.15 2.30
N GLY A 164 -10.38 6.40 2.32
CA GLY A 164 -11.74 6.91 2.39
C GLY A 164 -12.80 5.83 2.27
N ILE A 165 -14.04 6.27 2.28
CA ILE A 165 -15.23 5.45 2.06
C ILE A 165 -16.18 6.26 1.19
N THR A 166 -16.69 5.67 0.14
CA THR A 166 -17.71 6.31 -0.73
C THR A 166 -19.07 6.35 -0.04
N ASP A 167 -20.02 7.11 -0.57
CA ASP A 167 -21.39 7.12 -0.07
C ASP A 167 -22.12 5.78 -0.27
N THR A 168 -21.62 4.97 -1.18
CA THR A 168 -22.11 3.60 -1.44
C THR A 168 -21.46 2.54 -0.54
N GLY A 169 -20.63 2.95 0.42
CA GLY A 169 -19.98 2.06 1.38
C GLY A 169 -18.74 1.33 0.84
N VAL A 170 -18.29 1.66 -0.37
CA VAL A 170 -17.07 1.10 -0.94
C VAL A 170 -15.86 1.78 -0.34
N THR A 171 -14.86 0.99 0.04
CA THR A 171 -13.61 1.53 0.57
C THR A 171 -12.74 2.10 -0.55
N ALA A 172 -12.14 3.26 -0.30
CA ALA A 172 -11.02 3.74 -1.09
C ALA A 172 -9.74 3.21 -0.47
N ILE A 173 -9.04 2.35 -1.18
CA ILE A 173 -7.80 1.72 -0.73
C ILE A 173 -6.60 2.23 -1.51
N MET A 174 -5.47 2.39 -0.81
CA MET A 174 -4.20 2.74 -1.41
C MET A 174 -3.26 1.56 -1.29
N SER A 175 -2.65 1.18 -2.41
CA SER A 175 -1.70 0.09 -2.49
C SER A 175 -0.35 0.57 -2.97
N SER A 176 0.71 0.07 -2.36
CA SER A 176 2.03 -0.03 -2.95
C SER A 176 2.42 -1.49 -3.00
N THR A 177 3.45 -1.83 -3.73
CA THR A 177 3.82 -3.24 -3.92
C THR A 177 5.33 -3.41 -3.93
N THR A 178 5.80 -4.62 -3.77
CA THR A 178 7.18 -4.97 -4.04
C THR A 178 7.51 -4.71 -5.53
N PRO A 179 8.70 -4.28 -5.83
CA PRO A 179 9.85 -4.00 -4.98
C PRO A 179 9.74 -2.71 -4.17
N SER A 180 10.41 -2.62 -3.01
CA SER A 180 10.58 -1.32 -2.34
C SER A 180 11.41 -0.42 -3.24
N SER A 181 10.76 0.59 -3.83
CA SER A 181 11.36 1.54 -4.77
C SER A 181 10.59 2.86 -4.77
N PRO A 182 11.21 3.97 -5.21
CA PRO A 182 10.47 5.21 -5.46
C PRO A 182 9.47 5.02 -6.59
N LYS A 183 8.18 5.15 -6.30
CA LYS A 183 7.09 4.98 -7.27
C LYS A 183 5.82 5.67 -6.81
N ASN A 184 4.86 5.80 -7.70
CA ASN A 184 3.49 6.15 -7.33
C ASN A 184 2.81 4.94 -6.67
N MET A 185 1.96 5.22 -5.70
CA MET A 185 1.01 4.24 -5.16
C MET A 185 -0.21 4.14 -6.08
N ILE A 186 -1.02 3.10 -5.91
CA ILE A 186 -2.22 2.87 -6.68
C ILE A 186 -3.43 3.07 -5.77
N GLN A 187 -4.33 3.94 -6.17
CA GLN A 187 -5.62 4.12 -5.50
C GLN A 187 -6.70 3.32 -6.23
N LEU A 188 -7.47 2.57 -5.46
CA LEU A 188 -8.58 1.77 -5.93
C LEU A 188 -9.83 2.08 -5.12
N TYR A 189 -10.98 2.12 -5.78
CA TYR A 189 -12.28 2.15 -5.15
C TYR A 189 -12.84 0.73 -5.13
N SER A 190 -12.37 -0.05 -4.19
CA SER A 190 -12.69 -1.47 -4.05
C SER A 190 -12.47 -1.92 -2.61
N TYR A 191 -13.01 -3.09 -2.28
CA TYR A 191 -12.66 -3.76 -1.03
C TYR A 191 -11.32 -4.49 -1.17
N PRO A 192 -10.56 -4.68 -0.07
CA PRO A 192 -9.40 -5.57 -0.07
C PRO A 192 -9.78 -6.96 -0.60
N PHE A 193 -8.85 -7.59 -1.35
CA PHE A 193 -9.13 -8.86 -2.05
C PHE A 193 -9.04 -10.10 -1.18
N PHE A 194 -8.81 -9.92 0.10
CA PHE A 194 -8.70 -10.97 1.08
C PHE A 194 -9.85 -10.89 2.07
N ILE A 195 -10.24 -12.03 2.64
CA ILE A 195 -11.23 -12.11 3.70
C ILE A 195 -10.51 -12.44 4.99
N PRO A 196 -10.86 -11.79 6.13
CA PRO A 196 -10.30 -12.16 7.42
C PRO A 196 -10.57 -13.64 7.71
N HIS A 197 -9.51 -14.42 7.92
CA HIS A 197 -9.60 -15.88 8.07
C HIS A 197 -8.87 -16.43 9.29
N ASP A 198 -8.25 -15.56 10.09
CA ASP A 198 -7.55 -15.92 11.33
C ASP A 198 -8.34 -15.46 12.57
N PRO A 199 -9.40 -16.18 12.97
CA PRO A 199 -10.23 -15.79 14.11
C PRO A 199 -9.55 -16.00 15.47
N VAL A 200 -8.44 -16.75 15.51
CA VAL A 200 -7.68 -17.04 16.73
C VAL A 200 -6.59 -16.01 16.96
N GLY A 201 -5.68 -15.88 15.99
CA GLY A 201 -4.58 -14.91 16.06
C GLY A 201 -5.02 -13.49 15.76
N MET A 202 -6.16 -13.34 15.02
CA MET A 202 -6.69 -12.04 14.62
C MET A 202 -5.61 -11.14 14.01
N SER A 203 -4.74 -11.74 13.18
CA SER A 203 -3.56 -11.08 12.63
C SER A 203 -3.82 -10.39 11.29
N ASP A 204 -4.89 -10.75 10.60
CA ASP A 204 -5.35 -10.23 9.32
C ASP A 204 -6.57 -9.28 9.46
N GLY A 205 -7.11 -8.82 8.33
CA GLY A 205 -8.33 -8.02 8.26
C GLY A 205 -8.14 -6.52 8.43
N TYR A 206 -9.25 -5.82 8.72
CA TYR A 206 -9.30 -4.37 8.94
C TYR A 206 -8.78 -4.03 10.33
N ARG A 207 -7.81 -3.12 10.39
CA ARG A 207 -7.07 -2.85 11.62
C ARG A 207 -6.78 -1.37 11.76
N ARG A 208 -6.58 -0.93 13.01
CA ARG A 208 -6.15 0.42 13.39
C ARG A 208 -4.83 0.35 14.13
N PHE A 209 -3.94 1.32 13.90
CA PHE A 209 -2.70 1.41 14.65
C PHE A 209 -2.94 1.57 16.15
N LYS A 210 -2.16 0.86 16.95
CA LYS A 210 -2.05 1.12 18.38
C LYS A 210 -1.40 2.48 18.61
N TRP A 211 -1.81 3.17 19.67
CA TRP A 211 -1.09 4.35 20.07
C TRP A 211 0.21 3.97 20.78
N PRO A 212 1.31 4.75 20.68
CA PRO A 212 2.60 4.43 21.31
C PRO A 212 2.52 4.06 22.79
N ARG A 213 1.69 4.77 23.56
CA ARG A 213 1.47 4.48 25.00
C ARG A 213 0.76 3.15 25.29
N ASN A 214 0.12 2.58 24.28
CA ASN A 214 -0.63 1.33 24.36
C ASN A 214 0.01 0.22 23.53
N ILE A 215 1.21 0.43 23.00
CA ILE A 215 1.82 -0.45 22.01
C ILE A 215 1.95 -1.89 22.52
N ASP A 216 2.29 -2.06 23.80
CA ASP A 216 2.49 -3.35 24.46
C ASP A 216 1.23 -3.95 25.07
N LYS A 217 0.12 -3.19 25.09
CA LYS A 217 -1.15 -3.72 25.60
C LYS A 217 -1.72 -4.75 24.62
N PRO A 218 -2.34 -5.83 25.12
CA PRO A 218 -3.10 -6.77 24.31
C PRO A 218 -4.08 -6.05 23.38
N MET A 219 -4.34 -6.62 22.19
CA MET A 219 -5.25 -6.01 21.22
C MET A 219 -6.67 -5.83 21.78
N GLN A 220 -7.11 -6.74 22.65
CA GLN A 220 -8.43 -6.71 23.30
C GLN A 220 -8.61 -5.50 24.25
N GLN A 221 -7.51 -4.91 24.70
CA GLN A 221 -7.52 -3.73 25.57
C GLN A 221 -7.37 -2.41 24.82
N GLN A 222 -7.33 -2.46 23.48
CA GLN A 222 -7.25 -1.26 22.65
C GLN A 222 -8.63 -0.60 22.50
N PRO A 223 -8.70 0.74 22.52
CA PRO A 223 -9.97 1.43 22.31
C PRO A 223 -10.56 1.15 20.93
N GLY A 224 -11.75 0.56 20.87
CA GLY A 224 -12.42 0.22 19.62
C GLY A 224 -12.05 -1.16 19.05
N PHE A 225 -11.39 -2.01 19.84
CA PHE A 225 -11.17 -3.41 19.46
C PHE A 225 -12.50 -4.11 19.16
N SER A 226 -12.53 -4.90 18.10
CA SER A 226 -13.65 -5.77 17.74
C SER A 226 -13.16 -6.97 16.94
N ASN A 227 -13.72 -8.14 17.22
CA ASN A 227 -13.53 -9.36 16.44
C ASN A 227 -14.69 -9.63 15.47
N GLU A 228 -15.62 -8.70 15.32
CA GLU A 228 -16.85 -8.82 14.51
C GLU A 228 -16.56 -9.32 13.10
N GLN A 229 -15.52 -8.79 12.46
CA GLN A 229 -15.21 -9.12 11.06
C GLN A 229 -14.91 -10.61 10.84
N TYR A 230 -14.29 -11.29 11.80
CA TYR A 230 -14.01 -12.73 11.73
C TYR A 230 -15.28 -13.55 11.88
N GLN A 231 -16.18 -13.14 12.76
CA GLN A 231 -17.47 -13.79 12.94
C GLN A 231 -18.34 -13.66 11.67
N ILE A 232 -18.34 -12.48 11.06
CA ILE A 232 -19.04 -12.24 9.79
C ILE A 232 -18.42 -13.07 8.67
N ALA A 233 -17.09 -13.09 8.55
CA ALA A 233 -16.38 -13.86 7.53
C ALA A 233 -16.72 -15.36 7.63
N GLN A 234 -16.74 -15.92 8.84
CA GLN A 234 -17.14 -17.30 9.08
C GLN A 234 -18.62 -17.54 8.75
N LYS A 235 -19.51 -16.64 9.18
CA LYS A 235 -20.95 -16.73 8.91
C LYS A 235 -21.27 -16.78 7.41
N VAL A 236 -20.51 -16.05 6.59
CA VAL A 236 -20.66 -16.05 5.13
C VAL A 236 -19.82 -17.13 4.44
N GLY A 237 -19.26 -18.09 5.20
CA GLY A 237 -18.49 -19.21 4.67
C GLY A 237 -17.19 -18.79 3.95
N LEU A 238 -16.56 -17.71 4.39
CA LEU A 238 -15.36 -17.10 3.76
C LEU A 238 -15.57 -16.73 2.29
N ASN A 239 -16.81 -16.43 1.89
CA ASN A 239 -17.10 -15.99 0.53
C ASN A 239 -16.92 -14.47 0.40
N TYR A 240 -16.15 -14.06 -0.61
CA TYR A 240 -15.74 -12.67 -0.82
C TYR A 240 -16.93 -11.73 -1.04
N VAL A 241 -17.83 -12.06 -1.98
CA VAL A 241 -18.96 -11.18 -2.32
C VAL A 241 -19.91 -10.98 -1.12
N PRO A 242 -20.43 -12.01 -0.45
CA PRO A 242 -21.25 -11.81 0.75
C PRO A 242 -20.54 -11.04 1.86
N PHE A 243 -19.21 -11.20 2.02
CA PHE A 243 -18.45 -10.45 3.01
C PHE A 243 -18.39 -8.97 2.66
N THR A 244 -18.09 -8.62 1.38
CA THR A 244 -18.03 -7.23 0.92
C THR A 244 -19.43 -6.56 0.95
N ASP A 245 -20.48 -7.31 0.69
CA ASP A 245 -21.87 -6.81 0.84
C ASP A 245 -22.20 -6.44 2.29
N GLU A 246 -21.71 -7.24 3.27
CA GLU A 246 -21.83 -6.89 4.69
C GLU A 246 -21.04 -5.63 5.07
N ILE A 247 -19.88 -5.39 4.44
CA ILE A 247 -19.13 -4.12 4.62
C ILE A 247 -19.93 -2.96 4.05
N ALA A 248 -20.35 -3.07 2.78
CA ALA A 248 -21.14 -2.04 2.11
C ALA A 248 -22.37 -1.66 2.94
N LYS A 249 -23.14 -2.65 3.38
CA LYS A 249 -24.35 -2.47 4.18
C LYS A 249 -24.12 -1.67 5.47
N ARG A 250 -22.94 -1.79 6.10
CA ARG A 250 -22.59 -1.06 7.34
C ARG A 250 -22.06 0.33 7.10
N LEU A 251 -21.48 0.58 5.92
CA LEU A 251 -20.76 1.81 5.63
C LEU A 251 -21.53 2.76 4.71
N ARG A 252 -22.47 2.22 3.91
CA ARG A 252 -23.19 3.00 2.90
C ARG A 252 -24.17 4.00 3.50
N ARG A 253 -24.31 5.11 2.82
CA ARG A 253 -25.35 6.13 3.00
C ARG A 253 -26.47 6.01 1.96
N ARG A 254 -26.16 5.37 0.82
CA ARG A 254 -27.09 5.04 -0.27
C ARG A 254 -26.72 3.71 -0.90
N GLU A 255 -27.67 3.11 -1.61
CA GLU A 255 -27.37 1.95 -2.45
C GLU A 255 -26.42 2.31 -3.59
N GLU A 256 -25.61 1.36 -4.02
CA GLU A 256 -24.75 1.50 -5.20
C GLU A 256 -25.53 1.01 -6.44
N PRO A 257 -25.91 1.88 -7.39
CA PRO A 257 -26.51 1.48 -8.65
C PRO A 257 -25.61 0.51 -9.41
N LEU A 258 -26.21 -0.35 -10.22
CA LEU A 258 -25.46 -1.36 -10.97
C LEU A 258 -24.46 -0.73 -11.95
N GLU A 259 -24.82 0.40 -12.56
CA GLU A 259 -23.91 1.19 -13.40
C GLU A 259 -22.66 1.61 -12.63
N GLU A 260 -22.81 2.31 -11.48
CA GLU A 260 -21.69 2.76 -10.65
C GLU A 260 -20.82 1.57 -10.23
N LYS A 261 -21.42 0.47 -9.82
CA LYS A 261 -20.72 -0.77 -9.42
C LYS A 261 -19.92 -1.34 -10.59
N THR A 262 -20.53 -1.42 -11.76
CA THR A 262 -19.87 -1.94 -12.97
C THR A 262 -18.69 -1.07 -13.36
N MET A 263 -18.89 0.24 -13.48
CA MET A 263 -17.83 1.18 -13.86
C MET A 263 -16.70 1.22 -12.84
N ARG A 264 -16.99 1.19 -11.56
CA ARG A 264 -16.01 1.13 -10.49
C ARG A 264 -15.12 -0.13 -10.59
N LEU A 265 -15.74 -1.29 -10.83
CA LEU A 265 -15.01 -2.54 -11.01
C LEU A 265 -14.15 -2.51 -12.28
N MET A 266 -14.68 -1.97 -13.36
CA MET A 266 -13.93 -1.78 -14.60
C MET A 266 -12.71 -0.87 -14.43
N HIS A 267 -12.86 0.28 -13.76
CA HIS A 267 -11.75 1.18 -13.43
C HIS A 267 -10.69 0.51 -12.55
N SER A 268 -11.12 -0.26 -11.56
CA SER A 268 -10.22 -1.00 -10.68
C SER A 268 -9.46 -2.08 -11.45
N LEU A 269 -10.15 -2.81 -12.33
CA LEU A 269 -9.53 -3.80 -13.21
C LEU A 269 -8.46 -3.16 -14.13
N CYS A 270 -8.80 -2.02 -14.73
CA CYS A 270 -7.86 -1.26 -15.57
C CYS A 270 -6.61 -0.84 -14.78
N SER A 271 -6.79 -0.36 -13.56
CA SER A 271 -5.68 0.04 -12.69
C SER A 271 -4.75 -1.13 -12.37
N PHE A 272 -5.29 -2.31 -12.06
CA PHE A 272 -4.50 -3.53 -11.86
C PHE A 272 -3.77 -3.99 -13.11
N ALA A 273 -4.43 -3.92 -14.25
CA ALA A 273 -3.82 -4.28 -15.53
C ALA A 273 -2.65 -3.35 -15.87
N LYS A 274 -2.80 -2.04 -15.64
CA LYS A 274 -1.71 -1.05 -15.79
C LYS A 274 -0.56 -1.29 -14.81
N GLU A 275 -0.86 -1.70 -13.59
CA GLU A 275 0.17 -2.07 -12.61
C GLU A 275 1.02 -3.24 -13.11
N ARG A 276 0.39 -4.27 -13.72
CA ARG A 276 1.11 -5.40 -14.29
C ARG A 276 2.13 -4.96 -15.35
N VAL A 277 1.80 -3.94 -16.15
CA VAL A 277 2.74 -3.38 -17.14
C VAL A 277 4.06 -2.97 -16.47
N ASN A 278 3.97 -2.23 -15.38
CA ASN A 278 5.14 -1.75 -14.64
C ASN A 278 5.99 -2.92 -14.13
N TYR A 279 5.37 -3.92 -13.50
CA TYR A 279 6.11 -5.07 -12.96
C TYR A 279 6.81 -5.91 -14.01
N VAL A 280 6.15 -6.14 -15.13
CA VAL A 280 6.76 -6.91 -16.23
C VAL A 280 7.95 -6.14 -16.80
N ASN A 281 7.79 -4.85 -17.04
CA ASN A 281 8.85 -4.01 -17.61
C ASN A 281 10.04 -3.85 -16.63
N ASP A 282 9.79 -3.64 -15.34
CA ASP A 282 10.83 -3.56 -14.32
C ASP A 282 11.61 -4.89 -14.20
N GLY A 283 10.91 -6.02 -14.25
CA GLY A 283 11.52 -7.34 -14.25
C GLY A 283 12.42 -7.60 -15.45
N LEU A 284 11.97 -7.23 -16.63
CA LEU A 284 12.76 -7.34 -17.87
C LEU A 284 13.98 -6.41 -17.85
N ALA A 285 13.83 -5.17 -17.39
CA ALA A 285 14.94 -4.23 -17.24
C ALA A 285 15.98 -4.75 -16.24
N LYS A 286 15.52 -5.30 -15.12
CA LYS A 286 16.40 -5.91 -14.11
C LYS A 286 17.16 -7.11 -14.68
N LEU A 287 16.46 -8.00 -15.42
CA LEU A 287 17.11 -9.16 -16.04
C LEU A 287 18.20 -8.73 -17.01
N LYS A 288 17.96 -7.73 -17.84
CA LYS A 288 18.97 -7.15 -18.75
C LYS A 288 20.20 -6.65 -17.95
N THR A 289 19.97 -5.95 -16.84
CA THR A 289 21.08 -5.45 -15.98
C THR A 289 21.88 -6.60 -15.38
N ILE A 290 21.23 -7.67 -14.93
CA ILE A 290 21.87 -8.88 -14.39
C ILE A 290 22.73 -9.54 -15.45
N GLN A 291 22.21 -9.69 -16.68
CA GLN A 291 22.90 -10.29 -17.80
C GLN A 291 24.13 -9.46 -18.26
N ALA A 292 24.00 -8.14 -18.30
CA ALA A 292 25.11 -7.25 -18.56
C ALA A 292 26.23 -7.34 -17.49
N GLY A 293 25.85 -7.71 -16.25
CA GLY A 293 26.79 -7.98 -15.15
C GLY A 293 27.36 -9.40 -15.12
N GLY A 294 27.14 -10.23 -16.17
CA GLY A 294 27.71 -11.57 -16.31
C GLY A 294 26.95 -12.71 -15.61
N ARG A 295 25.77 -12.41 -14.99
CA ARG A 295 24.88 -13.47 -14.47
C ARG A 295 23.74 -13.71 -15.47
N SER A 296 23.37 -14.96 -15.71
CA SER A 296 22.24 -15.30 -16.60
C SER A 296 20.89 -15.33 -15.89
N CYS A 297 20.87 -15.56 -14.57
CA CYS A 297 19.65 -15.77 -13.80
C CYS A 297 19.55 -14.86 -12.59
N MET A 298 18.32 -14.54 -12.19
CA MET A 298 17.99 -13.90 -10.93
C MET A 298 18.28 -14.85 -9.76
N ASN A 299 18.69 -14.32 -8.62
CA ASN A 299 18.71 -15.07 -7.37
C ASN A 299 17.28 -15.15 -6.77
N ALA A 300 17.10 -15.94 -5.67
CA ALA A 300 15.79 -16.15 -5.08
C ALA A 300 15.06 -14.85 -4.69
N ALA A 301 15.77 -13.88 -4.11
CA ALA A 301 15.18 -12.62 -3.72
C ALA A 301 14.79 -11.76 -4.93
N GLU A 302 15.62 -11.71 -5.97
CA GLU A 302 15.31 -11.03 -7.23
C GLU A 302 14.13 -11.71 -7.95
N TYR A 303 14.09 -13.04 -7.96
CA TYR A 303 13.00 -13.80 -8.56
C TYR A 303 11.66 -13.52 -7.84
N ASP A 304 11.62 -13.65 -6.53
CA ASP A 304 10.43 -13.37 -5.71
C ASP A 304 9.91 -11.93 -5.93
N TYR A 305 10.83 -11.04 -6.10
CA TYR A 305 10.61 -9.62 -6.28
C TYR A 305 9.94 -9.28 -7.63
N PHE A 306 10.37 -9.89 -8.75
CA PHE A 306 9.91 -9.59 -10.10
C PHE A 306 8.95 -10.62 -10.70
N SER A 307 8.73 -11.73 -10.02
CA SER A 307 7.69 -12.69 -10.41
C SER A 307 6.29 -12.13 -10.11
N THR A 308 5.30 -12.58 -10.87
CA THR A 308 3.93 -12.02 -10.77
C THR A 308 2.85 -13.04 -10.39
N PRO A 309 3.10 -14.21 -9.78
CA PRO A 309 2.08 -15.25 -9.63
C PRO A 309 0.90 -14.80 -8.75
N SER A 310 1.16 -14.16 -7.63
CA SER A 310 0.09 -13.66 -6.74
C SER A 310 -0.67 -12.48 -7.34
N ARG A 311 0.01 -11.63 -8.12
CA ARG A 311 -0.59 -10.50 -8.85
C ARG A 311 -1.47 -10.99 -9.99
N ASP A 312 -0.97 -11.94 -10.80
CA ASP A 312 -1.70 -12.53 -11.91
C ASP A 312 -2.94 -13.28 -11.42
N LYS A 313 -2.83 -14.01 -10.29
CA LYS A 313 -3.97 -14.66 -9.63
C LYS A 313 -5.03 -13.66 -9.13
N ARG A 314 -4.61 -12.53 -8.56
CA ARG A 314 -5.55 -11.46 -8.14
C ARG A 314 -6.22 -10.82 -9.35
N LEU A 315 -5.45 -10.50 -10.38
CA LEU A 315 -5.97 -9.91 -11.61
C LEU A 315 -7.00 -10.83 -12.28
N HIS A 316 -6.69 -12.13 -12.42
CA HIS A 316 -7.63 -13.13 -12.93
C HIS A 316 -8.92 -13.17 -12.09
N ARG A 317 -8.80 -13.23 -10.76
CA ARG A 317 -9.97 -13.23 -9.85
C ARG A 317 -10.82 -11.97 -10.08
N PHE A 318 -10.17 -10.84 -10.32
CA PHE A 318 -10.89 -9.59 -10.56
C PHE A 318 -11.66 -9.59 -11.89
N PHE A 319 -11.08 -10.14 -12.94
CA PHE A 319 -11.81 -10.40 -14.18
C PHE A 319 -13.05 -11.26 -13.96
N VAL A 320 -12.93 -12.30 -13.13
CA VAL A 320 -14.09 -13.16 -12.78
C VAL A 320 -15.19 -12.37 -12.05
N GLU A 321 -14.84 -11.45 -11.15
CA GLU A 321 -15.84 -10.60 -10.48
C GLU A 321 -16.52 -9.63 -11.47
N VAL A 322 -15.75 -9.02 -12.38
CA VAL A 322 -16.31 -8.18 -13.46
C VAL A 322 -17.22 -9.00 -14.37
N SER A 323 -16.85 -10.22 -14.72
CA SER A 323 -17.69 -11.12 -15.53
C SER A 323 -19.04 -11.40 -14.86
N LYS A 324 -19.08 -11.68 -13.56
CA LYS A 324 -20.34 -11.91 -12.84
C LYS A 324 -21.29 -10.72 -12.92
N ILE A 325 -20.77 -9.50 -12.79
CA ILE A 325 -21.61 -8.31 -12.87
C ILE A 325 -22.01 -7.96 -14.31
N ALA A 326 -21.14 -8.21 -15.28
CA ALA A 326 -21.41 -8.00 -16.69
C ALA A 326 -22.61 -8.82 -17.19
N TYR A 327 -22.83 -9.99 -16.58
CA TYR A 327 -23.93 -10.90 -16.94
C TYR A 327 -25.00 -10.98 -15.84
N SER A 328 -25.02 -10.07 -14.88
CA SER A 328 -26.13 -10.02 -13.91
C SER A 328 -27.42 -9.62 -14.63
N GLY A 329 -28.48 -10.38 -14.35
CA GLY A 329 -29.82 -10.15 -14.93
C GLY A 329 -30.64 -9.16 -14.13
N GLY A 330 -31.79 -8.77 -14.67
CA GLY A 330 -32.79 -7.92 -14.03
C GLY A 330 -33.41 -6.93 -15.01
N GLN A 331 -34.30 -6.09 -14.51
CA GLN A 331 -34.81 -4.96 -15.26
C GLN A 331 -33.79 -3.83 -15.11
N LEU A 332 -33.12 -3.49 -16.20
CA LEU A 332 -32.01 -2.54 -16.23
C LEU A 332 -32.42 -1.21 -16.82
N THR A 333 -31.85 -0.13 -16.33
CA THR A 333 -31.87 1.18 -16.98
C THR A 333 -30.96 1.20 -18.21
N GLU A 334 -31.09 2.21 -19.06
CA GLU A 334 -30.21 2.38 -20.24
C GLU A 334 -28.73 2.50 -19.84
N ASP A 335 -28.42 3.28 -18.81
CA ASP A 335 -27.05 3.47 -18.30
C ASP A 335 -26.47 2.16 -17.76
N GLU A 336 -27.25 1.36 -17.05
CA GLU A 336 -26.84 0.05 -16.57
C GLU A 336 -26.57 -0.93 -17.73
N VAL A 337 -27.40 -0.89 -18.79
CA VAL A 337 -27.17 -1.67 -20.01
C VAL A 337 -25.87 -1.27 -20.67
N ASN A 338 -25.62 0.03 -20.85
CA ASN A 338 -24.39 0.54 -21.47
C ASN A 338 -23.14 0.13 -20.68
N ALA A 339 -23.15 0.28 -19.35
CA ALA A 339 -22.06 -0.14 -18.48
C ALA A 339 -21.82 -1.67 -18.58
N GLN A 340 -22.87 -2.47 -18.61
CA GLN A 340 -22.75 -3.91 -18.79
C GLN A 340 -22.25 -4.30 -20.19
N VAL A 341 -22.65 -3.60 -21.25
CA VAL A 341 -22.16 -3.84 -22.61
C VAL A 341 -20.65 -3.62 -22.68
N LEU A 342 -20.15 -2.54 -22.10
CA LEU A 342 -18.71 -2.29 -21.99
C LEU A 342 -17.99 -3.40 -21.20
N ALA A 343 -18.55 -3.83 -20.07
CA ALA A 343 -17.97 -4.92 -19.28
C ALA A 343 -17.99 -6.27 -20.04
N ARG A 344 -19.07 -6.59 -20.74
CA ARG A 344 -19.21 -7.79 -21.59
C ARG A 344 -18.20 -7.82 -22.72
N SER A 345 -17.79 -6.65 -23.25
CA SER A 345 -16.80 -6.56 -24.34
C SER A 345 -15.45 -7.20 -23.97
N ILE A 346 -15.17 -7.39 -22.69
CA ILE A 346 -13.97 -8.13 -22.24
C ILE A 346 -14.09 -9.63 -22.50
N PHE A 347 -15.28 -10.19 -22.38
CA PHE A 347 -15.49 -11.65 -22.28
C PHE A 347 -16.09 -12.28 -23.55
N HIS A 348 -16.62 -11.48 -24.44
CA HIS A 348 -17.34 -11.98 -25.62
C HIS A 348 -16.41 -11.99 -26.84
N PRO A 349 -16.25 -13.14 -27.55
CA PRO A 349 -15.32 -13.24 -28.67
C PRO A 349 -15.75 -12.45 -29.91
N ASP A 350 -17.07 -12.32 -30.16
CA ASP A 350 -17.63 -11.84 -31.42
C ASP A 350 -18.25 -10.45 -31.30
N LEU A 351 -17.51 -9.47 -30.82
CA LEU A 351 -18.02 -8.11 -30.65
C LEU A 351 -17.73 -7.22 -31.85
N PRO A 352 -18.63 -6.25 -32.13
CA PRO A 352 -18.39 -5.22 -33.11
C PRO A 352 -17.09 -4.45 -32.86
N SER A 353 -16.43 -4.03 -33.95
CA SER A 353 -15.15 -3.30 -33.89
C SER A 353 -15.24 -1.99 -33.10
N GLU A 354 -16.41 -1.37 -33.05
CA GLU A 354 -16.71 -0.15 -32.34
C GLU A 354 -16.59 -0.36 -30.80
N LEU A 355 -17.13 -1.45 -30.27
CA LEU A 355 -17.03 -1.78 -28.84
C LEU A 355 -15.59 -2.12 -28.44
N LEU A 356 -14.81 -2.72 -29.34
CA LEU A 356 -13.38 -2.95 -29.08
C LEU A 356 -12.61 -1.64 -28.99
N LYS A 357 -12.91 -0.66 -29.86
CA LYS A 357 -12.32 0.68 -29.78
C LYS A 357 -12.72 1.41 -28.50
N GLU A 358 -13.96 1.26 -28.08
CA GLU A 358 -14.43 1.82 -26.82
C GLU A 358 -13.70 1.21 -25.62
N LEU A 359 -13.51 -0.11 -25.60
CA LEU A 359 -12.72 -0.80 -24.60
C LEU A 359 -11.25 -0.35 -24.60
N ASP A 360 -10.64 -0.16 -25.80
CA ASP A 360 -9.29 0.37 -25.93
C ASP A 360 -9.18 1.81 -25.40
N THR A 361 -10.18 2.64 -25.68
CA THR A 361 -10.26 4.00 -25.16
C THR A 361 -10.42 4.01 -23.63
N PHE A 362 -11.23 3.11 -23.10
CA PHE A 362 -11.44 2.96 -21.66
C PHE A 362 -10.18 2.47 -20.97
N CYS A 363 -9.54 1.44 -21.50
CA CYS A 363 -8.37 0.81 -20.90
C CYS A 363 -7.44 0.13 -21.91
N GLY A 364 -6.75 0.93 -22.71
CA GLY A 364 -5.63 0.46 -23.50
C GLY A 364 -4.37 0.31 -22.63
N LEU A 365 -3.64 -0.77 -22.82
CA LEU A 365 -2.41 -1.09 -22.08
C LEU A 365 -1.22 -0.97 -23.03
N ALA A 366 -0.40 0.05 -22.86
CA ALA A 366 0.88 0.18 -23.57
C ALA A 366 1.90 -0.74 -22.87
N ILE A 367 2.05 -1.97 -23.36
CA ILE A 367 2.86 -3.00 -22.72
C ILE A 367 4.34 -2.95 -23.07
N TYR A 368 4.72 -2.29 -24.15
CA TYR A 368 6.11 -2.20 -24.59
C TYR A 368 6.63 -0.76 -24.45
N PRO A 369 7.71 -0.51 -23.68
CA PRO A 369 8.21 0.84 -23.42
C PRO A 369 9.21 1.37 -24.49
N ASN A 370 9.54 0.57 -25.53
CA ASN A 370 10.55 0.91 -26.55
C ASN A 370 9.91 1.29 -27.88
N ASP A 371 10.71 1.66 -28.88
CA ASP A 371 10.39 2.29 -30.17
C ASP A 371 9.20 1.72 -30.98
N SER A 372 8.68 0.56 -30.61
CA SER A 372 7.41 0.02 -31.10
C SER A 372 6.45 -0.17 -29.95
N VAL A 373 5.57 0.80 -29.71
CA VAL A 373 4.55 0.69 -28.66
C VAL A 373 3.58 -0.43 -29.04
N LYS A 374 3.66 -1.57 -28.33
CA LYS A 374 2.68 -2.64 -28.47
C LYS A 374 1.54 -2.39 -27.49
N HIS A 375 0.33 -2.34 -28.00
CA HIS A 375 -0.87 -2.18 -27.18
C HIS A 375 -1.64 -3.49 -27.13
N ILE A 376 -2.19 -3.79 -25.96
CA ILE A 376 -3.24 -4.78 -25.76
C ILE A 376 -4.38 -4.13 -24.99
N ASN A 377 -5.58 -4.71 -25.09
CA ASN A 377 -6.71 -4.30 -24.26
C ASN A 377 -7.03 -5.31 -23.17
N LEU A 378 -8.01 -5.00 -22.34
CA LEU A 378 -8.44 -5.88 -21.24
C LEU A 378 -8.91 -7.25 -21.73
N ARG A 379 -9.52 -7.33 -22.92
CA ARG A 379 -9.96 -8.60 -23.50
C ARG A 379 -8.78 -9.50 -23.86
N GLN A 380 -7.79 -9.01 -24.57
CA GLN A 380 -6.59 -9.77 -24.93
C GLN A 380 -5.85 -10.25 -23.67
N LEU A 381 -5.80 -9.40 -22.64
CA LEU A 381 -5.22 -9.78 -21.35
C LEU A 381 -6.03 -10.87 -20.65
N TRP A 382 -7.38 -10.78 -20.68
CA TRP A 382 -8.26 -11.82 -20.14
C TRP A 382 -8.07 -13.15 -20.84
N GLU A 383 -8.10 -13.16 -22.18
CA GLU A 383 -7.91 -14.37 -23.00
C GLU A 383 -6.57 -15.06 -22.68
N SER A 384 -5.50 -14.28 -22.56
CA SER A 384 -4.17 -14.78 -22.25
C SER A 384 -4.07 -15.33 -20.80
N LEU A 385 -4.67 -14.66 -19.84
CA LEU A 385 -4.71 -15.12 -18.43
C LEU A 385 -5.59 -16.37 -18.29
N ASN A 386 -6.78 -16.34 -18.87
CA ASN A 386 -7.77 -17.43 -18.73
C ASN A 386 -7.32 -18.71 -19.45
N SER A 387 -6.57 -18.59 -20.55
CA SER A 387 -5.98 -19.73 -21.26
C SER A 387 -4.66 -20.24 -20.62
N GLY A 388 -4.16 -19.59 -19.57
CA GLY A 388 -2.91 -19.95 -18.92
C GLY A 388 -1.64 -19.65 -19.74
N LYS A 389 -1.74 -18.82 -20.78
CA LYS A 389 -0.60 -18.42 -21.62
C LYS A 389 0.31 -17.40 -20.97
N VAL A 390 -0.21 -16.61 -20.02
CA VAL A 390 0.57 -15.62 -19.26
C VAL A 390 1.55 -16.32 -18.34
N LEU A 391 2.83 -15.99 -18.46
CA LEU A 391 3.86 -16.51 -17.56
C LEU A 391 4.20 -15.48 -16.48
N SER A 392 4.22 -15.95 -15.24
CA SER A 392 4.62 -15.16 -14.07
C SER A 392 6.13 -15.17 -13.82
N ASP A 393 6.89 -16.01 -14.53
CA ASP A 393 8.34 -16.14 -14.39
C ASP A 393 9.07 -14.91 -14.96
N PRO A 394 9.87 -14.16 -14.15
CA PRO A 394 10.56 -12.97 -14.62
C PRO A 394 11.68 -13.23 -15.61
N HIS A 395 12.13 -14.50 -15.77
CA HIS A 395 13.10 -14.88 -16.79
C HIS A 395 12.47 -15.10 -18.17
N ALA A 396 11.13 -15.24 -18.22
CA ALA A 396 10.44 -15.50 -19.48
C ALA A 396 10.54 -14.30 -20.43
N PRO A 397 10.65 -14.53 -21.74
CA PRO A 397 10.60 -13.49 -22.74
C PRO A 397 9.32 -12.65 -22.65
N PHE A 398 9.40 -11.42 -23.16
CA PHE A 398 8.30 -10.46 -23.12
C PHE A 398 6.98 -11.04 -23.63
N ASP A 399 6.96 -11.68 -24.81
CA ASP A 399 5.75 -12.23 -25.41
C ASP A 399 5.14 -13.35 -24.54
N ASN A 400 5.94 -14.19 -23.90
CA ASN A 400 5.47 -15.20 -22.95
C ASN A 400 4.91 -14.57 -21.66
N ARG A 401 5.51 -13.48 -21.18
CA ARG A 401 5.01 -12.76 -20.03
C ARG A 401 3.59 -12.21 -20.26
N TRP A 402 3.24 -11.89 -21.51
CA TRP A 402 1.93 -11.36 -21.90
C TRP A 402 1.02 -12.39 -22.57
N GLY A 403 1.49 -13.63 -22.77
CA GLY A 403 0.74 -14.67 -23.45
C GLY A 403 0.46 -14.37 -24.93
N LEU A 404 1.37 -13.65 -25.60
CA LEU A 404 1.26 -13.23 -27.00
C LEU A 404 1.86 -14.23 -27.98
N THR A 405 2.35 -15.35 -27.47
CA THR A 405 2.96 -16.43 -28.26
C THR A 405 2.51 -17.79 -27.72
N ASP A 406 2.38 -18.75 -28.62
CA ASP A 406 2.16 -20.16 -28.27
C ASP A 406 3.49 -20.93 -28.06
N GLN A 407 4.62 -20.26 -28.32
CA GLN A 407 5.93 -20.85 -28.11
C GLN A 407 6.18 -21.07 -26.60
N LYS A 408 6.39 -22.32 -26.21
CA LYS A 408 6.68 -22.66 -24.81
C LYS A 408 8.05 -22.12 -24.41
N PHE A 409 8.09 -21.45 -23.29
CA PHE A 409 9.35 -21.03 -22.65
C PHE A 409 9.93 -22.20 -21.85
N ALA A 410 11.11 -22.67 -22.29
CA ALA A 410 11.92 -23.62 -21.53
C ALA A 410 13.10 -22.87 -20.92
N GLY A 411 12.88 -22.30 -19.72
CA GLY A 411 13.92 -21.54 -19.02
C GLY A 411 15.01 -22.47 -18.44
N SER A 412 16.26 -22.04 -18.54
CA SER A 412 17.40 -22.70 -17.88
C SER A 412 17.59 -22.21 -16.43
N CYS A 413 16.89 -21.16 -16.03
CA CYS A 413 16.99 -20.57 -14.69
C CYS A 413 16.05 -21.28 -13.71
N LYS A 414 16.50 -21.38 -12.46
CA LYS A 414 15.68 -21.92 -11.38
C LYS A 414 14.49 -21.02 -11.10
N THR A 415 13.31 -21.61 -10.96
CA THR A 415 12.09 -20.98 -10.39
C THR A 415 12.07 -21.20 -8.88
N TYR A 416 11.54 -20.24 -8.10
CA TYR A 416 11.54 -20.27 -6.64
C TYR A 416 10.10 -20.20 -6.10
#